data_71644bf5bb29fccfb31b331bd7e56a5f
#
_entry.id   71644bf5bb29fccfb31b331bd7e56a5f
#
_cell.length_a   1.000
_cell.length_b   1.000
_cell.length_c   1.000
_cell.angle_alpha   90.00
_cell.angle_beta   90.00
_cell.angle_gamma   90.00
#
_symmetry.space_group_name_H-M   'P 1'
#
loop_
_entity.id
_entity.type
_entity.pdbx_description
1 polymer ?
#
loop_
_entity_poly.entity_id
_entity_poly.type
_entity_poly.pdbx_seq_one_letter_code
_entity_poly.pdbx_strand_id
1 'polypeptide(L)'
;MKDKLITKNYIEILAANFLLFFGFWLLMPVLPFYLAEVFDANKTTIGAVLSCYTIAALCIRPFSGYLLDTFARKPLYLLAYFSFTAIFGGYLIAGTLTLFILFRIIHGVSFGMVTVSGNTIVIDIMPSSRRGEGLGYYGLANNIAMSIGPMTGLFLHDAGADYTLIFCCSLGSCLIGFLCASLVKTTYKPPVKREPISLDRFILLKGIPAGFSLLLLSIPYGMTTNYVAMYAKQIGIQSSTG
;
A
#
# COMPACT_ATOMS: atom_id res chain seq x y z
N MET A 1 11.36 -29.68 -18.99
CA MET A 1 10.36 -28.61 -19.30
C MET A 1 10.59 -27.46 -18.37
N LYS A 2 10.63 -26.20 -18.86
CA LYS A 2 10.73 -25.02 -17.97
C LYS A 2 9.43 -24.91 -17.17
N ASP A 3 9.54 -24.72 -15.87
CA ASP A 3 8.37 -24.50 -15.01
C ASP A 3 7.56 -23.29 -15.47
N LYS A 4 6.23 -23.41 -15.50
CA LYS A 4 5.35 -22.36 -15.98
C LYS A 4 5.14 -21.32 -14.90
N LEU A 5 5.66 -20.09 -15.07
CA LEU A 5 5.46 -18.97 -14.14
C LEU A 5 4.08 -18.32 -14.32
N ILE A 6 3.71 -18.01 -15.56
CA ILE A 6 2.46 -17.32 -15.87
C ILE A 6 1.31 -18.34 -15.76
N THR A 7 0.78 -18.46 -14.56
CA THR A 7 -0.40 -19.25 -14.23
C THR A 7 -1.58 -18.31 -13.92
N LYS A 8 -2.80 -18.83 -13.90
CA LYS A 8 -3.98 -18.06 -13.53
C LYS A 8 -3.83 -17.42 -12.15
N ASN A 9 -3.37 -18.20 -11.15
CA ASN A 9 -3.11 -17.69 -9.80
C ASN A 9 -2.08 -16.56 -9.77
N TYR A 10 -1.04 -16.65 -10.60
CA TYR A 10 -0.01 -15.64 -10.65
C TYR A 10 -0.52 -14.33 -11.29
N ILE A 11 -1.34 -14.44 -12.35
CA ILE A 11 -1.99 -13.26 -12.95
C ILE A 11 -2.96 -12.60 -11.96
N GLU A 12 -3.74 -13.40 -11.23
CA GLU A 12 -4.69 -12.90 -10.24
C GLU A 12 -3.98 -12.15 -9.10
N ILE A 13 -2.89 -12.67 -8.55
CA ILE A 13 -2.13 -11.98 -7.48
C ILE A 13 -1.41 -10.75 -8.02
N LEU A 14 -0.93 -10.78 -9.26
CA LEU A 14 -0.29 -9.64 -9.92
C LEU A 14 -1.29 -8.49 -10.12
N ALA A 15 -2.49 -8.81 -10.62
CA ALA A 15 -3.58 -7.85 -10.79
C ALA A 15 -4.04 -7.27 -9.44
N ALA A 16 -4.18 -8.14 -8.42
CA ALA A 16 -4.53 -7.70 -7.07
C ALA A 16 -3.48 -6.72 -6.53
N ASN A 17 -2.20 -7.02 -6.67
CA ASN A 17 -1.11 -6.15 -6.24
C ASN A 17 -1.11 -4.81 -6.98
N PHE A 18 -1.23 -4.83 -8.31
CA PHE A 18 -1.30 -3.63 -9.14
C PHE A 18 -2.46 -2.73 -8.71
N LEU A 19 -3.67 -3.27 -8.59
CA LEU A 19 -4.88 -2.51 -8.27
C LEU A 19 -4.87 -1.95 -6.85
N LEU A 20 -4.28 -2.68 -5.88
CA LEU A 20 -4.06 -2.19 -4.52
C LEU A 20 -3.15 -0.96 -4.53
N PHE A 21 -1.99 -1.09 -5.18
CA PHE A 21 -1.03 0.00 -5.23
C PHE A 21 -1.51 1.17 -6.09
N PHE A 22 -2.25 0.89 -7.17
CA PHE A 22 -2.85 1.95 -7.99
C PHE A 22 -3.85 2.79 -7.20
N GLY A 23 -4.80 2.15 -6.48
CA GLY A 23 -5.75 2.87 -5.63
C GLY A 23 -5.05 3.65 -4.50
N PHE A 24 -3.97 3.13 -3.96
CA PHE A 24 -3.16 3.82 -2.95
C PHE A 24 -2.44 5.05 -3.53
N TRP A 25 -1.70 4.88 -4.63
CA TRP A 25 -0.89 5.94 -5.23
C TRP A 25 -1.72 7.02 -5.89
N LEU A 26 -2.91 6.68 -6.40
CA LEU A 26 -3.87 7.64 -6.92
C LEU A 26 -4.24 8.70 -5.87
N LEU A 27 -4.41 8.27 -4.63
CA LEU A 27 -4.85 9.15 -3.55
C LEU A 27 -3.71 9.96 -2.92
N MET A 28 -2.47 9.43 -2.90
CA MET A 28 -1.37 10.01 -2.12
C MET A 28 -1.08 11.49 -2.41
N PRO A 29 -0.95 11.96 -3.66
CA PRO A 29 -0.67 13.37 -3.94
C PRO A 29 -1.89 14.29 -3.75
N VAL A 30 -3.09 13.73 -3.71
CA VAL A 30 -4.35 14.47 -3.55
C VAL A 30 -4.67 14.72 -2.08
N LEU A 31 -4.22 13.84 -1.17
CA LEU A 31 -4.49 13.95 0.27
C LEU A 31 -4.03 15.28 0.91
N PRO A 32 -2.87 15.85 0.58
CA PRO A 32 -2.47 17.15 1.12
C PRO A 32 -3.46 18.26 0.75
N PHE A 33 -3.97 18.26 -0.49
CA PHE A 33 -5.00 19.23 -0.92
C PHE A 33 -6.31 19.01 -0.17
N TYR A 34 -6.79 17.78 -0.10
CA TYR A 34 -7.98 17.42 0.66
C TYR A 34 -7.91 17.88 2.12
N LEU A 35 -6.80 17.63 2.79
CA LEU A 35 -6.64 18.03 4.19
C LEU A 35 -6.59 19.55 4.36
N ALA A 36 -5.98 20.28 3.42
CA ALA A 36 -5.93 21.72 3.45
C ALA A 36 -7.30 22.36 3.15
N GLU A 37 -8.01 21.86 2.16
CA GLU A 37 -9.25 22.49 1.65
C GLU A 37 -10.48 22.08 2.46
N VAL A 38 -10.56 20.84 2.94
CA VAL A 38 -11.75 20.31 3.63
C VAL A 38 -11.64 20.50 5.15
N PHE A 39 -10.44 20.33 5.71
CA PHE A 39 -10.22 20.45 7.18
C PHE A 39 -9.46 21.70 7.60
N ASP A 40 -9.13 22.59 6.68
CA ASP A 40 -8.31 23.80 6.93
C ASP A 40 -7.00 23.47 7.68
N ALA A 41 -6.40 22.31 7.35
CA ALA A 41 -5.23 21.78 8.02
C ALA A 41 -3.97 22.52 7.57
N ASN A 42 -3.17 23.01 8.53
CA ASN A 42 -1.88 23.59 8.22
C ASN A 42 -0.83 22.52 7.80
N LYS A 43 0.28 22.98 7.20
CA LYS A 43 1.33 22.09 6.66
C LYS A 43 1.88 21.07 7.68
N THR A 44 2.01 21.49 8.95
CA THR A 44 2.47 20.62 10.05
C THR A 44 1.46 19.52 10.34
N THR A 45 0.18 19.86 10.41
CA THR A 45 -0.92 18.90 10.62
C THR A 45 -1.01 17.92 9.46
N ILE A 46 -0.91 18.39 8.20
CA ILE A 46 -0.88 17.54 7.01
C ILE A 46 0.26 16.53 7.12
N GLY A 47 1.48 16.99 7.41
CA GLY A 47 2.63 16.11 7.59
C GLY A 47 2.42 15.07 8.69
N ALA A 48 1.85 15.45 9.84
CA ALA A 48 1.54 14.53 10.92
C ALA A 48 0.53 13.46 10.50
N VAL A 49 -0.57 13.86 9.83
CA VAL A 49 -1.61 12.94 9.35
C VAL A 49 -1.07 11.93 8.33
N LEU A 50 -0.22 12.39 7.40
CA LEU A 50 0.42 11.50 6.42
C LEU A 50 1.41 10.54 7.10
N SER A 51 2.15 11.03 8.11
CA SER A 51 3.13 10.24 8.86
C SER A 51 2.48 9.16 9.72
N CYS A 52 1.30 9.41 10.32
CA CYS A 52 0.56 8.42 11.13
C CYS A 52 0.34 7.11 10.37
N TYR A 53 -0.02 7.20 9.08
CA TYR A 53 -0.18 6.03 8.21
C TYR A 53 1.12 5.23 8.10
N THR A 54 2.22 5.90 7.79
CA THR A 54 3.52 5.27 7.59
C THR A 54 4.03 4.62 8.88
N ILE A 55 3.89 5.31 10.01
CA ILE A 55 4.26 4.79 11.34
C ILE A 55 3.45 3.53 11.64
N ALA A 56 2.13 3.57 11.45
CA ALA A 56 1.25 2.43 11.69
C ALA A 56 1.62 1.22 10.80
N ALA A 57 1.91 1.48 9.50
CA ALA A 57 2.35 0.43 8.57
C ALA A 57 3.71 -0.17 8.98
N LEU A 58 4.63 0.65 9.49
CA LEU A 58 5.92 0.20 9.94
C LEU A 58 5.82 -0.64 11.22
N CYS A 59 4.98 -0.20 12.17
CA CYS A 59 4.77 -0.90 13.44
C CYS A 59 4.19 -2.30 13.28
N ILE A 60 3.28 -2.51 12.30
CA ILE A 60 2.67 -3.84 12.10
C ILE A 60 3.57 -4.83 11.37
N ARG A 61 4.52 -4.37 10.54
CA ARG A 61 5.35 -5.26 9.69
C ARG A 61 6.09 -6.34 10.45
N PRO A 62 6.75 -6.09 11.60
CA PRO A 62 7.39 -7.13 12.38
C PRO A 62 6.42 -8.22 12.84
N PHE A 63 5.20 -7.82 13.23
CA PHE A 63 4.16 -8.74 13.69
C PHE A 63 3.51 -9.50 12.53
N SER A 64 3.51 -8.94 11.33
CA SER A 64 2.92 -9.57 10.15
C SER A 64 3.56 -10.92 9.82
N GLY A 65 4.88 -11.04 9.93
CA GLY A 65 5.60 -12.30 9.76
C GLY A 65 5.13 -13.36 10.75
N TYR A 66 5.11 -13.01 12.05
CA TYR A 66 4.63 -13.90 13.10
C TYR A 66 3.18 -14.36 12.88
N LEU A 67 2.30 -13.45 12.49
CA LEU A 67 0.90 -13.76 12.20
C LEU A 67 0.76 -14.72 11.00
N LEU A 68 1.57 -14.54 9.94
CA LEU A 68 1.58 -15.40 8.75
C LEU A 68 2.17 -16.79 9.01
N ASP A 69 3.01 -16.95 10.01
CA ASP A 69 3.52 -18.24 10.44
C ASP A 69 2.56 -18.95 11.42
N THR A 70 1.73 -18.18 12.14
CA THR A 70 0.80 -18.70 13.16
C THR A 70 -0.57 -19.01 12.59
N PHE A 71 -1.04 -18.22 11.63
CA PHE A 71 -2.39 -18.32 11.05
C PHE A 71 -2.35 -18.72 9.58
N ALA A 72 -3.49 -19.13 9.04
CA ALA A 72 -3.63 -19.42 7.62
C ALA A 72 -3.39 -18.14 6.79
N ARG A 73 -2.42 -18.20 5.87
CA ARG A 73 -1.91 -17.03 5.12
C ARG A 73 -2.98 -16.35 4.26
N LYS A 74 -3.79 -17.13 3.54
CA LYS A 74 -4.80 -16.57 2.63
C LYS A 74 -5.92 -15.82 3.37
N PRO A 75 -6.58 -16.36 4.42
CA PRO A 75 -7.58 -15.61 5.18
C PRO A 75 -7.02 -14.32 5.77
N LEU A 76 -5.79 -14.35 6.29
CA LEU A 76 -5.14 -13.18 6.86
C LEU A 76 -4.86 -12.10 5.79
N TYR A 77 -4.40 -12.51 4.60
CA TYR A 77 -4.23 -11.63 3.46
C TYR A 77 -5.55 -10.99 3.02
N LEU A 78 -6.62 -11.78 2.91
CA LEU A 78 -7.93 -11.27 2.50
C LEU A 78 -8.52 -10.33 3.55
N LEU A 79 -8.36 -10.62 4.85
CA LEU A 79 -8.78 -9.73 5.92
C LEU A 79 -8.06 -8.38 5.85
N ALA A 80 -6.73 -8.42 5.69
CA ALA A 80 -5.93 -7.21 5.56
C ALA A 80 -6.28 -6.41 4.29
N TYR A 81 -6.50 -7.10 3.18
CA TYR A 81 -6.89 -6.47 1.92
C TYR A 81 -8.29 -5.84 2.01
N PHE A 82 -9.25 -6.57 2.59
CA PHE A 82 -10.60 -6.05 2.83
C PHE A 82 -10.57 -4.82 3.72
N SER A 83 -9.86 -4.88 4.86
CA SER A 83 -9.72 -3.74 5.78
C SER A 83 -9.07 -2.54 5.07
N PHE A 84 -8.02 -2.76 4.27
CA PHE A 84 -7.39 -1.73 3.46
C PHE A 84 -8.39 -1.07 2.50
N THR A 85 -9.16 -1.87 1.78
CA THR A 85 -10.17 -1.40 0.81
C THR A 85 -11.31 -0.64 1.50
N ALA A 86 -11.81 -1.17 2.62
CA ALA A 86 -12.93 -0.60 3.36
C ALA A 86 -12.63 0.82 3.88
N ILE A 87 -11.38 1.12 4.21
CA ILE A 87 -10.98 2.45 4.70
C ILE A 87 -11.15 3.54 3.64
N PHE A 88 -11.07 3.25 2.36
CA PHE A 88 -11.41 4.26 1.34
C PHE A 88 -12.89 4.68 1.43
N GLY A 89 -13.78 3.73 1.76
CA GLY A 89 -15.17 4.05 2.12
C GLY A 89 -15.27 4.84 3.42
N GLY A 90 -14.40 4.55 4.39
CA GLY A 90 -14.29 5.31 5.63
C GLY A 90 -13.93 6.78 5.41
N TYR A 91 -13.06 7.07 4.45
CA TYR A 91 -12.71 8.46 4.11
C TYR A 91 -13.89 9.28 3.57
N LEU A 92 -14.85 8.64 2.89
CA LEU A 92 -16.07 9.30 2.40
C LEU A 92 -16.99 9.78 3.54
N ILE A 93 -16.92 9.14 4.69
CA ILE A 93 -17.76 9.46 5.87
C ILE A 93 -16.98 10.16 6.99
N ALA A 94 -15.70 10.47 6.77
CA ALA A 94 -14.84 11.12 7.75
C ALA A 94 -15.19 12.60 7.88
N GLY A 95 -16.23 12.94 8.63
CA GLY A 95 -16.68 14.33 8.83
C GLY A 95 -15.78 15.16 9.77
N THR A 96 -14.75 14.57 10.40
CA THR A 96 -13.80 15.27 11.30
C THR A 96 -12.37 14.81 11.04
N LEU A 97 -11.42 15.74 11.28
CA LEU A 97 -9.99 15.43 11.14
C LEU A 97 -9.56 14.27 12.05
N THR A 98 -10.08 14.22 13.27
CA THR A 98 -9.76 13.15 14.24
C THR A 98 -10.19 11.78 13.70
N LEU A 99 -11.40 11.66 13.14
CA LEU A 99 -11.89 10.42 12.54
C LEU A 99 -11.05 10.05 11.31
N PHE A 100 -10.67 11.04 10.50
CA PHE A 100 -9.79 10.83 9.36
C PHE A 100 -8.41 10.28 9.79
N ILE A 101 -7.82 10.84 10.86
CA ILE A 101 -6.54 10.34 11.44
C ILE A 101 -6.69 8.88 11.90
N LEU A 102 -7.79 8.54 12.59
CA LEU A 102 -8.06 7.17 13.01
C LEU A 102 -8.11 6.22 11.81
N PHE A 103 -8.82 6.60 10.75
CA PHE A 103 -8.84 5.83 9.51
C PHE A 103 -7.45 5.72 8.87
N ARG A 104 -6.63 6.78 8.89
CA ARG A 104 -5.24 6.72 8.40
C ARG A 104 -4.39 5.72 9.15
N ILE A 105 -4.54 5.63 10.47
CA ILE A 105 -3.82 4.64 11.30
C ILE A 105 -4.25 3.22 10.93
N ILE A 106 -5.56 2.95 10.90
CA ILE A 106 -6.10 1.63 10.54
C ILE A 106 -5.70 1.25 9.11
N HIS A 107 -5.73 2.20 8.18
CA HIS A 107 -5.31 2.01 6.81
C HIS A 107 -3.82 1.63 6.72
N GLY A 108 -2.95 2.31 7.50
CA GLY A 108 -1.53 1.99 7.60
C GLY A 108 -1.27 0.57 8.13
N VAL A 109 -1.96 0.18 9.19
CA VAL A 109 -1.90 -1.21 9.72
C VAL A 109 -2.29 -2.22 8.64
N SER A 110 -3.42 -1.98 7.97
CA SER A 110 -3.92 -2.85 6.91
C SER A 110 -2.95 -2.94 5.74
N PHE A 111 -2.33 -1.81 5.33
CA PHE A 111 -1.32 -1.76 4.28
C PHE A 111 -0.07 -2.55 4.63
N GLY A 112 0.48 -2.35 5.83
CA GLY A 112 1.63 -3.09 6.31
C GLY A 112 1.40 -4.58 6.26
N MET A 113 0.21 -5.03 6.71
CA MET A 113 -0.17 -6.44 6.72
C MET A 113 -0.40 -7.00 5.32
N VAL A 114 -1.16 -6.31 4.45
CA VAL A 114 -1.50 -6.80 3.12
C VAL A 114 -0.27 -6.90 2.21
N THR A 115 0.69 -5.97 2.32
CA THR A 115 1.91 -6.01 1.51
C THR A 115 2.85 -7.15 1.91
N VAL A 116 3.01 -7.42 3.21
CA VAL A 116 3.81 -8.55 3.69
C VAL A 116 3.13 -9.88 3.31
N SER A 117 1.81 -9.98 3.52
CA SER A 117 1.03 -11.19 3.17
C SER A 117 1.05 -11.47 1.67
N GLY A 118 0.88 -10.44 0.83
CA GLY A 118 0.92 -10.55 -0.62
C GLY A 118 2.27 -11.05 -1.13
N ASN A 119 3.38 -10.51 -0.61
CA ASN A 119 4.73 -10.98 -0.91
C ASN A 119 4.93 -12.45 -0.51
N THR A 120 4.37 -12.86 0.63
CA THR A 120 4.46 -14.26 1.08
C THR A 120 3.67 -15.18 0.16
N ILE A 121 2.43 -14.81 -0.19
CA ILE A 121 1.57 -15.63 -1.05
C ILE A 121 2.13 -15.75 -2.46
N VAL A 122 2.65 -14.67 -3.04
CA VAL A 122 3.24 -14.74 -4.40
C VAL A 122 4.43 -15.69 -4.44
N ILE A 123 5.27 -15.71 -3.39
CA ILE A 123 6.37 -16.66 -3.26
C ILE A 123 5.85 -18.12 -3.15
N ASP A 124 4.76 -18.33 -2.41
CA ASP A 124 4.19 -19.66 -2.19
C ASP A 124 3.59 -20.28 -3.45
N ILE A 125 3.04 -19.47 -4.35
CA ILE A 125 2.40 -19.97 -5.59
C ILE A 125 3.35 -20.09 -6.78
N MET A 126 4.56 -19.53 -6.68
CA MET A 126 5.56 -19.59 -7.76
C MET A 126 6.45 -20.83 -7.66
N PRO A 127 6.90 -21.39 -8.81
CA PRO A 127 7.95 -22.39 -8.83
C PRO A 127 9.25 -21.84 -8.22
N SER A 128 9.94 -22.67 -7.43
CA SER A 128 11.19 -22.27 -6.77
C SER A 128 12.27 -21.82 -7.75
N SER A 129 12.32 -22.46 -8.93
CA SER A 129 13.27 -22.17 -10.02
C SER A 129 13.07 -20.80 -10.68
N ARG A 130 11.88 -20.16 -10.52
CA ARG A 130 11.52 -18.90 -11.18
C ARG A 130 11.10 -17.78 -10.21
N ARG A 131 11.40 -17.91 -8.91
CA ARG A 131 11.03 -16.91 -7.89
C ARG A 131 11.61 -15.53 -8.16
N GLY A 132 12.88 -15.44 -8.57
CA GLY A 132 13.51 -14.16 -8.88
C GLY A 132 12.80 -13.40 -10.00
N GLU A 133 12.48 -14.11 -11.09
CA GLU A 133 11.76 -13.55 -12.23
C GLU A 133 10.33 -13.12 -11.84
N GLY A 134 9.62 -13.99 -11.10
CA GLY A 134 8.26 -13.69 -10.66
C GLY A 134 8.19 -12.52 -9.67
N LEU A 135 9.13 -12.39 -8.74
CA LEU A 135 9.21 -11.23 -7.86
C LEU A 135 9.56 -9.95 -8.64
N GLY A 136 10.35 -10.06 -9.70
CA GLY A 136 10.63 -8.95 -10.62
C GLY A 136 9.36 -8.41 -11.27
N TYR A 137 8.51 -9.26 -11.85
CA TYR A 137 7.22 -8.83 -12.42
C TYR A 137 6.25 -8.31 -11.35
N TYR A 138 6.25 -8.90 -10.15
CA TYR A 138 5.42 -8.43 -9.04
C TYR A 138 5.82 -7.02 -8.58
N GLY A 139 7.14 -6.74 -8.49
CA GLY A 139 7.66 -5.40 -8.23
C GLY A 139 7.42 -4.43 -9.39
N LEU A 140 7.52 -4.89 -10.65
CA LEU A 140 7.22 -4.06 -11.82
C LEU A 140 5.75 -3.59 -11.82
N ALA A 141 4.80 -4.45 -11.46
CA ALA A 141 3.39 -4.07 -11.32
C ALA A 141 3.20 -2.94 -10.30
N ASN A 142 3.91 -3.00 -9.16
CA ASN A 142 3.92 -1.92 -8.17
C ASN A 142 4.51 -0.62 -8.75
N ASN A 143 5.64 -0.70 -9.45
CA ASN A 143 6.28 0.48 -10.04
C ASN A 143 5.41 1.16 -11.11
N ILE A 144 4.70 0.38 -11.93
CA ILE A 144 3.73 0.91 -12.89
C ILE A 144 2.59 1.63 -12.15
N ALA A 145 2.03 1.01 -11.10
CA ALA A 145 0.98 1.64 -10.30
C ALA A 145 1.46 2.94 -9.64
N MET A 146 2.72 2.97 -9.15
CA MET A 146 3.37 4.13 -8.56
C MET A 146 3.59 5.27 -9.57
N SER A 147 3.77 4.95 -10.85
CA SER A 147 3.94 5.95 -11.90
C SER A 147 2.62 6.53 -12.38
N ILE A 148 1.64 5.68 -12.68
CA ILE A 148 0.36 6.14 -13.27
C ILE A 148 -0.67 6.57 -12.21
N GLY A 149 -0.58 6.06 -10.98
CA GLY A 149 -1.52 6.39 -9.90
C GLY A 149 -1.52 7.89 -9.56
N PRO A 150 -0.37 8.48 -9.17
CA PRO A 150 -0.27 9.92 -8.88
C PRO A 150 -0.71 10.79 -10.04
N MET A 151 -0.28 10.45 -11.26
CA MET A 151 -0.68 11.16 -12.48
C MET A 151 -2.21 11.18 -12.64
N THR A 152 -2.85 10.02 -12.47
CA THR A 152 -4.31 9.91 -12.56
C THR A 152 -5.01 10.73 -11.46
N GLY A 153 -4.53 10.65 -10.22
CA GLY A 153 -5.10 11.38 -9.09
C GLY A 153 -5.03 12.89 -9.26
N LEU A 154 -3.87 13.41 -9.66
CA LEU A 154 -3.67 14.83 -9.92
C LEU A 154 -4.46 15.30 -11.14
N PHE A 155 -4.50 14.50 -12.22
CA PHE A 155 -5.32 14.83 -13.40
C PHE A 155 -6.80 14.99 -13.03
N LEU A 156 -7.36 14.08 -12.24
CA LEU A 156 -8.75 14.19 -11.77
C LEU A 156 -8.94 15.45 -10.91
N HIS A 157 -8.02 15.71 -9.99
CA HIS A 157 -8.07 16.90 -9.14
C HIS A 157 -8.00 18.21 -9.97
N ASP A 158 -7.06 18.31 -10.93
CA ASP A 158 -6.90 19.50 -11.78
C ASP A 158 -8.05 19.70 -12.77
N ALA A 159 -8.72 18.59 -13.15
CA ALA A 159 -9.96 18.64 -13.95
C ALA A 159 -11.19 19.08 -13.14
N GLY A 160 -11.03 19.38 -11.84
CA GLY A 160 -12.12 19.83 -10.98
C GLY A 160 -13.00 18.69 -10.45
N ALA A 161 -12.51 17.46 -10.48
CA ALA A 161 -13.23 16.33 -9.90
C ALA A 161 -13.38 16.49 -8.38
N ASP A 162 -14.57 16.20 -7.86
CA ASP A 162 -14.83 16.17 -6.43
C ASP A 162 -13.96 15.09 -5.74
N TYR A 163 -13.50 15.35 -4.53
CA TYR A 163 -12.74 14.40 -3.70
C TYR A 163 -13.50 13.08 -3.52
N THR A 164 -14.82 13.12 -3.43
CA THR A 164 -15.68 11.93 -3.40
C THR A 164 -15.43 11.00 -4.57
N LEU A 165 -15.34 11.55 -5.79
CA LEU A 165 -15.05 10.77 -6.99
C LEU A 165 -13.66 10.13 -6.93
N ILE A 166 -12.66 10.88 -6.47
CA ILE A 166 -11.28 10.39 -6.34
C ILE A 166 -11.20 9.24 -5.34
N PHE A 167 -11.85 9.37 -4.17
CA PHE A 167 -11.96 8.29 -3.18
C PHE A 167 -12.71 7.07 -3.74
N CYS A 168 -13.79 7.27 -4.49
CA CYS A 168 -14.55 6.21 -5.14
C CYS A 168 -13.72 5.48 -6.21
N CYS A 169 -12.88 6.17 -6.98
CA CYS A 169 -11.96 5.56 -7.92
C CYS A 169 -10.93 4.66 -7.22
N SER A 170 -10.36 5.14 -6.10
CA SER A 170 -9.44 4.34 -5.27
C SER A 170 -10.14 3.13 -4.66
N LEU A 171 -11.35 3.31 -4.11
CA LEU A 171 -12.18 2.24 -3.57
C LEU A 171 -12.51 1.20 -4.65
N GLY A 172 -12.96 1.63 -5.82
CA GLY A 172 -13.31 0.76 -6.96
C GLY A 172 -12.12 -0.07 -7.43
N SER A 173 -10.96 0.56 -7.59
CA SER A 173 -9.71 -0.15 -7.93
C SER A 173 -9.38 -1.23 -6.90
N CYS A 174 -9.41 -0.89 -5.61
CA CYS A 174 -9.10 -1.83 -4.54
C CYS A 174 -10.15 -2.93 -4.38
N LEU A 175 -11.44 -2.66 -4.67
CA LEU A 175 -12.49 -3.68 -4.68
C LEU A 175 -12.25 -4.71 -5.77
N ILE A 176 -11.95 -4.27 -6.99
CA ILE A 176 -11.61 -5.18 -8.10
C ILE A 176 -10.35 -5.98 -7.74
N GLY A 177 -9.34 -5.34 -7.16
CA GLY A 177 -8.14 -6.01 -6.67
C GLY A 177 -8.43 -7.03 -5.57
N PHE A 178 -9.34 -6.73 -4.64
CA PHE A 178 -9.79 -7.67 -3.61
C PHE A 178 -10.48 -8.90 -4.21
N LEU A 179 -11.31 -8.70 -5.25
CA LEU A 179 -11.92 -9.81 -5.98
C LEU A 179 -10.85 -10.69 -6.64
N CYS A 180 -9.86 -10.10 -7.32
CA CYS A 180 -8.73 -10.84 -7.86
C CYS A 180 -7.97 -11.62 -6.76
N ALA A 181 -7.69 -10.98 -5.62
CA ALA A 181 -7.04 -11.61 -4.48
C ALA A 181 -7.83 -12.80 -3.92
N SER A 182 -9.16 -12.72 -3.89
CA SER A 182 -10.04 -13.79 -3.41
C SER A 182 -9.99 -15.04 -4.30
N LEU A 183 -9.78 -14.87 -5.60
CA LEU A 183 -9.68 -15.95 -6.60
C LEU A 183 -8.37 -16.73 -6.52
N VAL A 184 -7.30 -16.13 -5.98
CA VAL A 184 -5.99 -16.80 -5.85
C VAL A 184 -6.13 -18.08 -5.03
N LYS A 185 -5.71 -19.19 -5.57
CA LYS A 185 -5.68 -20.49 -4.88
C LYS A 185 -4.30 -20.70 -4.25
N THR A 186 -4.27 -20.90 -2.96
CA THR A 186 -3.05 -21.23 -2.21
C THR A 186 -3.11 -22.64 -1.68
N THR A 187 -1.98 -23.34 -1.69
CA THR A 187 -1.87 -24.61 -0.98
C THR A 187 -1.83 -24.34 0.51
N TYR A 188 -2.68 -25.03 1.27
CA TYR A 188 -2.65 -24.92 2.73
C TYR A 188 -1.29 -25.35 3.25
N LYS A 189 -0.60 -24.44 3.94
CA LYS A 189 0.58 -24.75 4.72
C LYS A 189 0.16 -24.78 6.19
N PRO A 190 0.37 -25.92 6.89
CA PRO A 190 0.06 -25.98 8.32
C PRO A 190 0.90 -24.94 9.05
N PRO A 191 0.35 -24.30 10.10
CA PRO A 191 1.10 -23.37 10.93
C PRO A 191 2.33 -24.07 11.53
N VAL A 192 3.45 -23.36 11.52
CA VAL A 192 4.68 -23.85 12.14
C VAL A 192 4.48 -23.93 13.65
N LYS A 193 5.04 -24.96 14.32
CA LYS A 193 5.00 -25.09 15.78
C LYS A 193 5.39 -23.75 16.43
N ARG A 194 4.55 -23.31 17.37
CA ARG A 194 4.77 -22.07 18.12
C ARG A 194 6.09 -22.17 18.90
N GLU A 195 7.11 -21.51 18.43
CA GLU A 195 8.30 -21.24 19.22
C GLU A 195 8.11 -19.90 19.97
N PRO A 196 8.74 -19.74 21.13
CA PRO A 196 8.63 -18.50 21.90
C PRO A 196 9.06 -17.29 21.08
N ILE A 197 8.38 -16.17 21.29
CA ILE A 197 8.68 -14.90 20.64
C ILE A 197 10.05 -14.44 21.11
N SER A 198 11.01 -14.30 20.18
CA SER A 198 12.34 -13.74 20.45
C SER A 198 12.56 -12.48 19.61
N LEU A 199 13.26 -11.49 20.16
CA LEU A 199 13.57 -10.22 19.46
C LEU A 199 14.37 -10.45 18.18
N ASP A 200 15.22 -11.47 18.13
CA ASP A 200 16.04 -11.81 16.96
C ASP A 200 15.21 -12.18 15.71
N ARG A 201 13.93 -12.53 15.89
CA ARG A 201 13.00 -12.79 14.79
C ARG A 201 12.40 -11.52 14.19
N PHE A 202 12.40 -10.43 14.94
CA PHE A 202 11.82 -9.16 14.49
C PHE A 202 12.87 -8.20 13.90
N ILE A 203 14.12 -8.31 14.32
CA ILE A 203 15.17 -7.37 13.91
C ILE A 203 16.40 -8.14 13.41
N LEU A 204 16.64 -8.06 12.09
CA LEU A 204 17.86 -8.57 11.49
C LEU A 204 18.99 -7.53 11.67
N LEU A 205 19.77 -7.62 12.75
CA LEU A 205 20.85 -6.67 13.06
C LEU A 205 21.85 -6.49 11.91
N LYS A 206 22.16 -7.57 11.18
CA LYS A 206 23.05 -7.52 10.00
C LYS A 206 22.46 -6.70 8.83
N GLY A 207 21.15 -6.46 8.81
CA GLY A 207 20.46 -5.68 7.80
C GLY A 207 20.40 -4.17 8.09
N ILE A 208 20.77 -3.74 9.30
CA ILE A 208 20.67 -2.33 9.74
C ILE A 208 21.44 -1.37 8.82
N PRO A 209 22.70 -1.62 8.40
CA PRO A 209 23.42 -0.68 7.54
C PRO A 209 22.74 -0.48 6.18
N ALA A 210 22.25 -1.57 5.57
CA ALA A 210 21.50 -1.49 4.31
C ALA A 210 20.15 -0.77 4.49
N GLY A 211 19.46 -1.04 5.60
CA GLY A 211 18.22 -0.35 5.97
C GLY A 211 18.42 1.14 6.18
N PHE A 212 19.53 1.54 6.80
CA PHE A 212 19.86 2.96 7.02
C PHE A 212 20.13 3.71 5.69
N SER A 213 20.82 3.08 4.74
CA SER A 213 21.02 3.65 3.40
C SER A 213 19.69 3.87 2.67
N LEU A 214 18.77 2.90 2.74
CA LEU A 214 17.42 3.02 2.18
C LEU A 214 16.60 4.11 2.89
N LEU A 215 16.74 4.25 4.22
CA LEU A 215 16.08 5.30 4.98
C LEU A 215 16.47 6.68 4.46
N LEU A 216 17.77 6.94 4.30
CA LEU A 216 18.28 8.24 3.80
C LEU A 216 17.77 8.56 2.39
N LEU A 217 17.68 7.57 1.49
CA LEU A 217 17.12 7.75 0.15
C LEU A 217 15.61 7.95 0.16
N SER A 218 14.91 7.37 1.13
CA SER A 218 13.44 7.44 1.21
C SER A 218 12.94 8.80 1.71
N ILE A 219 13.74 9.57 2.46
CA ILE A 219 13.35 10.89 2.97
C ILE A 219 13.04 11.87 1.82
N PRO A 220 13.99 12.19 0.90
CA PRO A 220 13.70 13.09 -0.21
C PRO A 220 12.63 12.54 -1.16
N TYR A 221 12.61 11.22 -1.36
CA TYR A 221 11.58 10.57 -2.16
C TYR A 221 10.18 10.78 -1.58
N GLY A 222 9.99 10.58 -0.28
CA GLY A 222 8.71 10.80 0.39
C GLY A 222 8.27 12.27 0.38
N MET A 223 9.20 13.21 0.52
CA MET A 223 8.91 14.64 0.41
C MET A 223 8.44 14.99 -1.01
N THR A 224 9.16 14.55 -2.03
CA THR A 224 8.82 14.81 -3.43
C THR A 224 7.44 14.25 -3.77
N THR A 225 7.17 12.98 -3.46
CA THR A 225 5.92 12.31 -3.82
C THR A 225 4.67 12.94 -3.21
N ASN A 226 4.79 13.52 -2.00
CA ASN A 226 3.64 14.07 -1.29
C ASN A 226 3.46 15.59 -1.52
N TYR A 227 4.53 16.32 -1.75
CA TYR A 227 4.46 17.79 -1.70
C TYR A 227 4.83 18.50 -2.99
N VAL A 228 5.41 17.81 -3.99
CA VAL A 228 5.83 18.48 -5.25
C VAL A 228 4.68 19.17 -5.98
N ALA A 229 3.48 18.55 -6.00
CA ALA A 229 2.32 19.12 -6.65
C ALA A 229 1.82 20.40 -5.93
N MET A 230 1.81 20.40 -4.59
CA MET A 230 1.48 21.61 -3.82
C MET A 230 2.50 22.73 -4.03
N TYR A 231 3.79 22.38 -4.08
CA TYR A 231 4.84 23.34 -4.34
C TYR A 231 4.76 23.91 -5.76
N ALA A 232 4.48 23.09 -6.76
CA ALA A 232 4.26 23.51 -8.14
C ALA A 232 3.16 24.57 -8.24
N LYS A 233 2.00 24.35 -7.61
CA LYS A 233 0.92 25.35 -7.54
C LYS A 233 1.35 26.63 -6.83
N GLN A 234 2.15 26.52 -5.77
CA GLN A 234 2.62 27.67 -4.99
C GLN A 234 3.57 28.58 -5.81
N ILE A 235 4.37 28.01 -6.72
CA ILE A 235 5.26 28.78 -7.62
C ILE A 235 4.61 29.15 -8.96
N GLY A 236 3.29 28.96 -9.11
CA GLY A 236 2.50 29.42 -10.25
C GLY A 236 2.41 28.47 -11.43
N ILE A 237 2.78 27.21 -11.27
CA ILE A 237 2.57 26.16 -12.29
C ILE A 237 1.09 25.80 -12.28
N GLN A 238 0.39 26.02 -13.39
CA GLN A 238 -1.07 25.83 -13.48
C GLN A 238 -1.49 24.36 -13.51
N SER A 239 -0.69 23.46 -14.10
CA SER A 239 -0.94 22.02 -14.10
C SER A 239 0.06 21.31 -13.19
N SER A 240 -0.45 20.52 -12.24
CA SER A 240 0.35 19.70 -11.35
C SER A 240 0.68 18.30 -11.92
N THR A 241 0.18 18.00 -13.09
CA THR A 241 0.45 16.73 -13.82
C THR A 241 1.73 16.75 -14.65
N GLY A 242 2.45 17.85 -14.67
CA GLY A 242 3.82 18.01 -15.15
C GLY A 242 3.95 18.37 -16.57
#